data_301d991f65e6351e4134195afb266665
#
_entry.id   301d991f65e6351e4134195afb266665
#
_cell.length_a   1.000
_cell.length_b   1.000
_cell.length_c   1.000
_cell.angle_alpha   90.00
_cell.angle_beta   90.00
_cell.angle_gamma   90.00
#
_symmetry.space_group_name_H-M   'P 1'
#
loop_
_entity.id
_entity.type
_entity.pdbx_description
1 polymer ?
#
loop_
_entity_poly.entity_id
_entity_poly.type
_entity_poly.pdbx_seq_one_letter_code
_entity_poly.pdbx_strand_id
1 'polypeptide(L)'
;MRLALLEEGAADVPCGNCTACCTTSHFVHVGPDEVEALARIPHELQFPAPGLPKDNVLLGYNENGHCPMLADGRCSIYEHRPRTCRTYDCRVFAAAGLAADKDLITRRARRWKFGYPTQDDRDQQASVRAAARFLRDRAGCLPGGAVPRDPVLLAVLAVKVCDVFLQPRAEVGETGQPASDQEIAEAVVMANERFESKCRARQVPCRKGRMRK
;
A
#
# COMPACT_ATOMS: atom_id res chain seq x y z
N MET A 1 -5.39 7.90 4.01
CA MET A 1 -4.73 6.62 3.64
C MET A 1 -5.64 5.72 2.81
N ARG A 2 -6.80 5.26 3.30
CA ARG A 2 -7.70 4.39 2.52
C ARG A 2 -8.19 5.03 1.21
N LEU A 3 -8.52 6.32 1.23
CA LEU A 3 -8.86 7.08 0.01
C LEU A 3 -7.70 7.10 -0.98
N ALA A 4 -6.47 7.28 -0.51
CA ALA A 4 -5.28 7.25 -1.35
C ALA A 4 -5.06 5.89 -2.04
N LEU A 5 -5.41 4.78 -1.37
CA LEU A 5 -5.39 3.45 -1.99
C LEU A 5 -6.48 3.26 -3.06
N LEU A 6 -7.61 4.00 -2.95
CA LEU A 6 -8.70 3.98 -3.94
C LEU A 6 -8.40 4.86 -5.16
N GLU A 7 -7.53 5.85 -5.00
CA GLU A 7 -7.17 6.85 -6.01
C GLU A 7 -5.76 6.57 -6.53
N GLU A 8 -5.55 5.41 -7.15
CA GLU A 8 -4.23 5.02 -7.67
C GLU A 8 -3.54 6.14 -8.45
N GLY A 9 -2.34 6.52 -7.98
CA GLY A 9 -1.50 7.54 -8.61
C GLY A 9 -1.79 8.98 -8.21
N ALA A 10 -2.87 9.27 -7.47
CA ALA A 10 -3.17 10.62 -7.01
C ALA A 10 -2.50 10.98 -5.67
N ALA A 11 -2.08 9.97 -4.90
CA ALA A 11 -1.45 10.19 -3.60
C ALA A 11 0.07 10.16 -3.72
N ASP A 12 0.66 11.33 -3.71
CA ASP A 12 2.09 11.48 -3.53
C ASP A 12 2.44 11.46 -2.03
N VAL A 13 3.19 10.44 -1.60
CA VAL A 13 3.56 10.32 -0.18
C VAL A 13 4.58 11.40 0.17
N PRO A 14 4.34 12.25 1.18
CA PRO A 14 5.20 13.37 1.50
C PRO A 14 6.47 12.90 2.25
N CYS A 15 7.38 12.25 1.54
CA CYS A 15 8.63 11.74 2.11
C CYS A 15 9.55 12.86 2.59
N GLY A 16 9.51 14.04 1.96
CA GLY A 16 10.41 15.16 2.28
C GLY A 16 11.89 14.72 2.22
N ASN A 17 12.60 14.94 3.31
CA ASN A 17 14.02 14.54 3.44
C ASN A 17 14.21 13.09 3.89
N CYS A 18 13.19 12.24 3.82
CA CYS A 18 13.29 10.83 4.19
C CYS A 18 13.97 10.02 3.09
N THR A 19 15.01 9.28 3.44
CA THR A 19 15.74 8.39 2.53
C THR A 19 15.65 6.92 2.93
N ALA A 20 14.78 6.56 3.87
CA ALA A 20 14.72 5.21 4.42
C ALA A 20 14.54 4.12 3.33
N CYS A 21 13.62 4.31 2.38
CA CYS A 21 13.43 3.36 1.28
C CYS A 21 14.60 3.38 0.30
N CYS A 22 15.27 4.54 0.15
CA CYS A 22 16.40 4.68 -0.78
C CYS A 22 17.70 4.04 -0.25
N THR A 23 17.73 3.63 1.03
CA THR A 23 18.92 3.09 1.70
C THR A 23 18.68 1.69 2.27
N THR A 24 17.75 0.92 1.72
CA THR A 24 17.35 -0.38 2.27
C THR A 24 17.24 -1.49 1.22
N SER A 25 17.99 -1.40 0.13
CA SER A 25 18.12 -2.46 -0.89
C SER A 25 16.79 -2.85 -1.53
N HIS A 26 15.98 -1.85 -1.87
CA HIS A 26 14.73 -2.08 -2.60
C HIS A 26 14.92 -2.01 -4.11
N PHE A 27 14.30 -2.94 -4.83
CA PHE A 27 14.05 -2.79 -6.26
C PHE A 27 12.86 -1.86 -6.48
N VAL A 28 13.02 -0.93 -7.42
CA VAL A 28 11.95 0.02 -7.79
C VAL A 28 11.45 -0.33 -9.17
N HIS A 29 10.21 -0.76 -9.27
CA HIS A 29 9.56 -0.99 -10.56
C HIS A 29 9.22 0.34 -11.22
N VAL A 30 9.47 0.42 -12.54
CA VAL A 30 9.15 1.56 -13.41
C VAL A 30 8.40 1.04 -14.62
N GLY A 31 7.17 1.51 -14.81
CA GLY A 31 6.33 1.12 -15.92
C GLY A 31 6.72 1.83 -17.22
N PRO A 32 6.37 1.26 -18.40
CA PRO A 32 6.68 1.87 -19.70
C PRO A 32 5.96 3.21 -19.94
N ASP A 33 4.89 3.48 -19.22
CA ASP A 33 4.15 4.73 -19.24
C ASP A 33 4.79 5.86 -18.42
N GLU A 34 5.82 5.53 -17.61
CA GLU A 34 6.53 6.49 -16.76
C GLU A 34 7.72 7.13 -17.48
N VAL A 35 7.44 7.71 -18.65
CA VAL A 35 8.43 8.23 -19.60
C VAL A 35 9.40 9.22 -18.96
N GLU A 36 8.91 10.10 -18.08
CA GLU A 36 9.73 11.10 -17.41
C GLU A 36 10.71 10.48 -16.39
N ALA A 37 10.30 9.42 -15.69
CA ALA A 37 11.18 8.69 -14.80
C ALA A 37 12.23 7.91 -15.59
N LEU A 38 11.80 7.18 -16.64
CA LEU A 38 12.69 6.40 -17.52
C LEU A 38 13.75 7.28 -18.19
N ALA A 39 13.39 8.47 -18.65
CA ALA A 39 14.33 9.40 -19.30
C ALA A 39 15.43 9.93 -18.36
N ARG A 40 15.21 9.88 -17.03
CA ARG A 40 16.15 10.38 -16.01
C ARG A 40 16.96 9.29 -15.32
N ILE A 41 16.54 8.05 -15.45
CA ILE A 41 17.29 6.90 -14.95
C ILE A 41 18.28 6.47 -16.04
N PRO A 42 19.60 6.46 -15.79
CA PRO A 42 20.58 5.95 -16.75
C PRO A 42 20.20 4.56 -17.25
N HIS A 43 20.33 4.34 -18.56
CA HIS A 43 19.88 3.10 -19.21
C HIS A 43 20.56 1.86 -18.64
N GLU A 44 21.83 1.97 -18.25
CA GLU A 44 22.63 0.91 -17.60
C GLU A 44 22.09 0.50 -16.22
N LEU A 45 21.22 1.29 -15.61
CA LEU A 45 20.56 1.01 -14.33
C LEU A 45 19.14 0.47 -14.50
N GLN A 46 18.66 0.36 -15.74
CA GLN A 46 17.34 -0.15 -16.07
C GLN A 46 17.44 -1.64 -16.41
N PHE A 47 17.03 -2.50 -15.49
CA PHE A 47 17.03 -3.96 -15.68
C PHE A 47 15.63 -4.43 -16.08
N PRO A 48 15.52 -5.41 -17.00
CA PRO A 48 14.22 -6.01 -17.32
C PRO A 48 13.53 -6.55 -16.07
N ALA A 49 12.23 -6.26 -15.90
CA ALA A 49 11.47 -6.72 -14.75
C ALA A 49 11.00 -8.17 -14.96
N PRO A 50 11.51 -9.17 -14.18
CA PRO A 50 11.13 -10.57 -14.37
C PRO A 50 9.63 -10.79 -14.16
N GLY A 51 9.00 -11.55 -15.06
CA GLY A 51 7.58 -11.91 -14.95
C GLY A 51 6.60 -10.80 -15.31
N LEU A 52 7.07 -9.61 -15.70
CA LEU A 52 6.23 -8.53 -16.20
C LEU A 52 6.32 -8.41 -17.74
N PRO A 53 5.32 -7.78 -18.38
CA PRO A 53 5.36 -7.51 -19.82
C PRO A 53 6.64 -6.75 -20.23
N LYS A 54 7.01 -6.89 -21.49
CA LYS A 54 8.14 -6.17 -22.08
C LYS A 54 8.07 -4.67 -21.77
N ASP A 55 9.24 -4.03 -21.67
CA ASP A 55 9.42 -2.61 -21.38
C ASP A 55 9.11 -2.16 -19.93
N ASN A 56 8.74 -3.11 -19.05
CA ASN A 56 8.78 -2.87 -17.60
C ASN A 56 10.20 -3.08 -17.09
N VAL A 57 10.71 -2.13 -16.31
CA VAL A 57 12.06 -2.19 -15.79
C VAL A 57 12.10 -2.11 -14.26
N LEU A 58 13.19 -2.61 -13.70
CA LEU A 58 13.57 -2.45 -12.30
C LEU A 58 14.78 -1.54 -12.23
N LEU A 59 14.72 -0.54 -11.36
CA LEU A 59 15.89 0.15 -10.85
C LEU A 59 16.38 -0.61 -9.61
N GLY A 60 17.60 -1.08 -9.64
CA GLY A 60 18.22 -1.80 -8.55
C GLY A 60 18.80 -0.89 -7.47
N TYR A 61 19.80 -1.41 -6.77
CA TYR A 61 20.56 -0.70 -5.74
C TYR A 61 22.06 -0.97 -5.93
N ASN A 62 22.89 -0.06 -5.44
CA ASN A 62 24.35 -0.20 -5.49
C ASN A 62 24.88 -1.19 -4.43
N GLU A 63 26.17 -1.40 -4.37
CA GLU A 63 26.86 -2.30 -3.44
C GLU A 63 26.60 -1.98 -1.95
N ASN A 64 26.30 -0.72 -1.63
CA ASN A 64 25.93 -0.29 -0.29
C ASN A 64 24.42 -0.48 0.01
N GLY A 65 23.67 -1.06 -0.91
CA GLY A 65 22.23 -1.23 -0.79
C GLY A 65 21.42 0.05 -0.99
N HIS A 66 22.02 1.10 -1.56
CA HIS A 66 21.36 2.38 -1.80
C HIS A 66 20.83 2.48 -3.22
N CYS A 67 19.69 3.15 -3.38
CA CYS A 67 19.16 3.53 -4.68
C CYS A 67 20.21 4.37 -5.43
N PRO A 68 20.53 4.06 -6.69
CA PRO A 68 21.54 4.82 -7.46
C PRO A 68 21.15 6.28 -7.69
N MET A 69 19.85 6.61 -7.62
CA MET A 69 19.36 7.99 -7.73
C MET A 69 19.50 8.80 -6.42
N LEU A 70 20.06 8.20 -5.36
CA LEU A 70 20.34 8.90 -4.12
C LEU A 70 21.70 9.57 -4.20
N ALA A 71 21.72 10.89 -4.42
CA ALA A 71 22.91 11.74 -4.46
C ALA A 71 22.83 12.79 -3.34
N ASP A 72 23.92 13.01 -2.62
CA ASP A 72 24.02 14.02 -1.55
C ASP A 72 22.88 13.98 -0.53
N GLY A 73 22.42 12.76 -0.17
CA GLY A 73 21.33 12.54 0.77
C GLY A 73 19.95 12.89 0.24
N ARG A 74 19.78 13.06 -1.07
CA ARG A 74 18.52 13.40 -1.73
C ARG A 74 18.31 12.55 -2.98
N CYS A 75 17.04 12.36 -3.37
CA CYS A 75 16.72 11.77 -4.66
C CYS A 75 17.01 12.78 -5.78
N SER A 76 17.92 12.47 -6.70
CA SER A 76 18.31 13.34 -7.83
C SER A 76 17.17 13.55 -8.83
N ILE A 77 16.19 12.64 -8.83
CA ILE A 77 15.01 12.68 -9.72
C ILE A 77 13.71 12.84 -8.93
N TYR A 78 13.73 13.53 -7.78
CA TYR A 78 12.60 13.57 -6.83
C TYR A 78 11.27 13.92 -7.48
N GLU A 79 11.23 14.96 -8.31
CA GLU A 79 9.99 15.42 -9.00
C GLU A 79 9.47 14.41 -10.03
N HIS A 80 10.36 13.57 -10.57
CA HIS A 80 10.07 12.57 -11.61
C HIS A 80 10.28 11.14 -11.09
N ARG A 81 10.29 10.96 -9.76
CA ARG A 81 10.50 9.63 -9.19
C ARG A 81 9.41 8.66 -9.63
N PRO A 82 9.74 7.38 -9.82
CA PRO A 82 8.79 6.35 -10.22
C PRO A 82 7.53 6.31 -9.35
N ARG A 83 6.43 5.90 -9.95
CA ARG A 83 5.14 5.69 -9.27
C ARG A 83 5.31 4.83 -8.03
N THR A 84 6.09 3.75 -8.12
CA THR A 84 6.46 2.90 -6.97
C THR A 84 6.99 3.72 -5.80
N CYS A 85 7.88 4.69 -6.04
CA CYS A 85 8.41 5.57 -4.99
C CYS A 85 7.37 6.56 -4.47
N ARG A 86 6.51 7.09 -5.35
CA ARG A 86 5.49 8.08 -4.97
C ARG A 86 4.37 7.47 -4.14
N THR A 87 4.01 6.23 -4.43
CA THR A 87 2.86 5.55 -3.82
C THR A 87 3.24 4.63 -2.66
N TYR A 88 4.53 4.33 -2.46
CA TYR A 88 4.97 3.54 -1.32
C TYR A 88 4.74 4.31 -0.02
N ASP A 89 3.72 3.93 0.71
CA ASP A 89 3.31 4.62 1.94
C ASP A 89 3.67 3.83 3.20
N CYS A 90 4.85 4.07 3.78
CA CYS A 90 5.27 3.41 5.01
C CYS A 90 4.36 3.70 6.23
N ARG A 91 3.45 4.68 6.15
CA ARG A 91 2.47 4.96 7.20
C ARG A 91 1.51 3.80 7.42
N VAL A 92 1.31 2.92 6.41
CA VAL A 92 0.47 1.72 6.56
C VAL A 92 0.95 0.83 7.71
N PHE A 93 2.26 0.74 7.95
CA PHE A 93 2.81 -0.04 9.05
C PHE A 93 2.42 0.54 10.41
N ALA A 94 2.52 1.86 10.56
CA ALA A 94 2.11 2.52 11.80
C ALA A 94 0.60 2.42 12.03
N ALA A 95 -0.20 2.52 10.96
CA ALA A 95 -1.65 2.35 11.03
C ALA A 95 -2.03 0.93 11.42
N ALA A 96 -1.45 -0.08 10.78
CA ALA A 96 -1.73 -1.49 11.02
C ALA A 96 -1.08 -2.04 12.31
N GLY A 97 -0.13 -1.32 12.90
CA GLY A 97 0.64 -1.81 14.05
C GLY A 97 1.61 -2.94 13.69
N LEU A 98 2.07 -2.97 12.44
CA LEU A 98 3.01 -3.96 11.91
C LEU A 98 4.43 -3.38 11.77
N ALA A 99 5.41 -4.26 11.70
CA ALA A 99 6.77 -3.91 11.29
C ALA A 99 6.93 -4.10 9.77
N ALA A 100 7.78 -3.28 9.15
CA ALA A 100 8.26 -3.52 7.80
C ALA A 100 9.32 -4.64 7.79
N ASP A 101 9.66 -5.14 6.61
CA ASP A 101 10.75 -6.09 6.39
C ASP A 101 12.14 -5.51 6.72
N LYS A 102 12.26 -4.18 6.68
CA LYS A 102 13.48 -3.44 7.00
C LYS A 102 13.33 -2.60 8.26
N ASP A 103 14.24 -2.77 9.20
CA ASP A 103 14.24 -2.05 10.49
C ASP A 103 14.25 -0.53 10.33
N LEU A 104 14.99 -0.01 9.35
CA LEU A 104 15.06 1.43 9.11
C LEU A 104 13.68 1.98 8.70
N ILE A 105 12.94 1.26 7.86
CA ILE A 105 11.58 1.63 7.46
C ILE A 105 10.64 1.54 8.65
N THR A 106 10.75 0.47 9.45
CA THR A 106 9.95 0.31 10.69
C THR A 106 10.19 1.47 11.65
N ARG A 107 11.45 1.84 11.90
CA ARG A 107 11.79 2.98 12.75
C ARG A 107 11.24 4.29 12.19
N ARG A 108 11.27 4.45 10.86
CA ARG A 108 10.75 5.65 10.21
C ARG A 108 9.22 5.69 10.29
N ALA A 109 8.55 4.59 10.01
CA ALA A 109 7.09 4.48 10.10
C ALA A 109 6.57 4.83 11.50
N ARG A 110 7.26 4.40 12.56
CA ARG A 110 6.89 4.70 13.97
C ARG A 110 6.96 6.18 14.33
N ARG A 111 7.61 7.03 13.53
CA ARG A 111 7.65 8.48 13.76
C ARG A 111 6.37 9.19 13.33
N TRP A 112 5.55 8.56 12.49
CA TRP A 112 4.28 9.12 12.08
C TRP A 112 3.32 9.16 13.26
N LYS A 113 2.71 10.34 13.47
CA LYS A 113 1.66 10.56 14.45
C LYS A 113 0.34 10.78 13.72
N PHE A 114 -0.66 9.99 14.06
CA PHE A 114 -2.01 10.18 13.53
C PHE A 114 -2.85 10.96 14.55
N GLY A 115 -3.61 11.92 14.05
CA GLY A 115 -4.66 12.57 14.83
C GLY A 115 -5.97 11.79 14.71
N TYR A 116 -6.71 11.70 15.80
CA TYR A 116 -8.02 11.04 15.86
C TYR A 116 -9.04 12.01 16.48
N PRO A 117 -9.47 13.05 15.73
CA PRO A 117 -10.35 14.09 16.26
C PRO A 117 -11.73 13.57 16.67
N THR A 118 -12.24 12.56 15.96
CA THR A 118 -13.55 11.97 16.21
C THR A 118 -13.46 10.57 16.81
N GLN A 119 -14.57 10.05 17.33
CA GLN A 119 -14.67 8.66 17.75
C GLN A 119 -14.58 7.72 16.55
N ASP A 120 -15.17 8.09 15.41
CA ASP A 120 -15.10 7.30 14.17
C ASP A 120 -13.66 7.11 13.69
N ASP A 121 -12.80 8.12 13.82
CA ASP A 121 -11.37 7.98 13.50
C ASP A 121 -10.68 6.96 14.40
N ARG A 122 -11.02 6.94 15.70
CA ARG A 122 -10.48 5.98 16.67
C ARG A 122 -10.97 4.56 16.36
N ASP A 123 -12.26 4.41 16.06
CA ASP A 123 -12.88 3.13 15.73
C ASP A 123 -12.28 2.58 14.42
N GLN A 124 -12.08 3.43 13.42
CA GLN A 124 -11.42 3.05 12.17
C GLN A 124 -9.96 2.63 12.40
N GLN A 125 -9.22 3.34 13.24
CA GLN A 125 -7.87 2.95 13.61
C GLN A 125 -7.85 1.60 14.34
N ALA A 126 -8.76 1.38 15.26
CA ALA A 126 -8.90 0.11 15.99
C ALA A 126 -9.23 -1.03 15.02
N SER A 127 -10.13 -0.80 14.05
CA SER A 127 -10.52 -1.80 13.05
C SER A 127 -9.36 -2.19 12.13
N VAL A 128 -8.52 -1.24 11.69
CA VAL A 128 -7.31 -1.55 10.89
C VAL A 128 -6.35 -2.45 11.68
N ARG A 129 -6.16 -2.18 12.97
CA ARG A 129 -5.30 -3.02 13.83
C ARG A 129 -5.90 -4.39 14.09
N ALA A 130 -7.22 -4.47 14.26
CA ALA A 130 -7.92 -5.76 14.41
C ALA A 130 -7.79 -6.59 13.12
N ALA A 131 -7.99 -5.99 11.96
CA ALA A 131 -7.78 -6.63 10.66
C ALA A 131 -6.34 -7.16 10.52
N ALA A 132 -5.34 -6.34 10.84
CA ALA A 132 -3.93 -6.75 10.76
C ALA A 132 -3.61 -7.95 11.68
N ARG A 133 -4.15 -7.96 12.90
CA ARG A 133 -4.00 -9.09 13.83
C ARG A 133 -4.66 -10.34 13.29
N PHE A 134 -5.90 -10.26 12.85
CA PHE A 134 -6.63 -11.40 12.28
C PHE A 134 -5.88 -12.00 11.09
N LEU A 135 -5.49 -11.18 10.13
CA LEU A 135 -4.75 -11.62 8.94
C LEU A 135 -3.43 -12.32 9.30
N ARG A 136 -2.71 -11.85 10.31
CA ARG A 136 -1.45 -12.44 10.77
C ARG A 136 -1.68 -13.74 11.55
N ASP A 137 -2.63 -13.73 12.49
CA ASP A 137 -2.79 -14.79 13.48
C ASP A 137 -3.74 -15.89 12.99
N ARG A 138 -4.59 -15.62 11.99
CA ARG A 138 -5.61 -16.50 11.44
C ARG A 138 -5.45 -16.76 9.93
N ALA A 139 -4.24 -16.65 9.40
CA ALA A 139 -3.95 -16.85 7.99
C ALA A 139 -4.51 -18.16 7.42
N GLY A 140 -4.51 -19.25 8.23
CA GLY A 140 -5.04 -20.55 7.84
C GLY A 140 -6.56 -20.62 7.64
N CYS A 141 -7.32 -19.65 8.14
CA CYS A 141 -8.77 -19.60 7.97
C CYS A 141 -9.17 -18.99 6.62
N LEU A 142 -8.23 -18.29 5.93
CA LEU A 142 -8.56 -17.70 4.63
C LEU A 142 -8.51 -18.75 3.52
N PRO A 143 -9.49 -18.75 2.61
CA PRO A 143 -9.54 -19.66 1.47
C PRO A 143 -8.25 -19.59 0.63
N GLY A 144 -7.65 -20.76 0.35
CA GLY A 144 -6.42 -20.85 -0.45
C GLY A 144 -5.15 -20.30 0.22
N GLY A 145 -5.17 -19.97 1.52
CA GLY A 145 -4.02 -19.39 2.22
C GLY A 145 -3.63 -18.00 1.71
N ALA A 146 -4.59 -17.24 1.22
CA ALA A 146 -4.42 -15.99 0.45
C ALA A 146 -3.94 -14.79 1.28
N VAL A 147 -3.21 -15.00 2.37
CA VAL A 147 -2.60 -13.90 3.13
C VAL A 147 -1.24 -13.56 2.54
N PRO A 148 -1.01 -12.31 2.18
CA PRO A 148 0.30 -11.88 1.71
C PRO A 148 1.38 -12.13 2.78
N ARG A 149 2.50 -12.77 2.37
CA ARG A 149 3.69 -12.93 3.23
C ARG A 149 4.48 -11.61 3.33
N ASP A 150 4.37 -10.78 2.32
CA ASP A 150 5.01 -9.46 2.28
C ASP A 150 4.33 -8.52 3.30
N PRO A 151 5.08 -7.91 4.23
CA PRO A 151 4.51 -7.06 5.28
C PRO A 151 3.78 -5.81 4.75
N VAL A 152 4.22 -5.27 3.60
CA VAL A 152 3.55 -4.12 2.97
C VAL A 152 2.19 -4.54 2.47
N LEU A 153 2.13 -5.64 1.73
CA LEU A 153 0.87 -6.16 1.17
C LEU A 153 -0.10 -6.57 2.28
N LEU A 154 0.42 -7.15 3.37
CA LEU A 154 -0.38 -7.47 4.56
C LEU A 154 -0.98 -6.21 5.20
N ALA A 155 -0.15 -5.17 5.40
CA ALA A 155 -0.61 -3.91 5.98
C ALA A 155 -1.63 -3.19 5.08
N VAL A 156 -1.40 -3.21 3.76
CA VAL A 156 -2.34 -2.66 2.78
C VAL A 156 -3.66 -3.44 2.78
N LEU A 157 -3.61 -4.77 2.83
CA LEU A 157 -4.81 -5.61 2.91
C LEU A 157 -5.62 -5.28 4.18
N ALA A 158 -4.95 -5.13 5.33
CA ALA A 158 -5.63 -4.74 6.58
C ALA A 158 -6.39 -3.41 6.44
N VAL A 159 -5.80 -2.42 5.76
CA VAL A 159 -6.48 -1.13 5.48
C VAL A 159 -7.66 -1.30 4.53
N LYS A 160 -7.55 -2.18 3.52
CA LYS A 160 -8.63 -2.43 2.55
C LYS A 160 -9.85 -3.06 3.18
N VAL A 161 -9.64 -4.00 4.11
CA VAL A 161 -10.71 -4.84 4.68
C VAL A 161 -11.15 -4.42 6.09
N CYS A 162 -10.62 -3.32 6.62
CA CYS A 162 -10.86 -2.90 8.01
C CYS A 162 -12.34 -2.72 8.36
N ASP A 163 -13.21 -2.45 7.38
CA ASP A 163 -14.66 -2.31 7.62
C ASP A 163 -15.30 -3.58 8.20
N VAL A 164 -14.74 -4.76 7.92
CA VAL A 164 -15.18 -6.03 8.51
C VAL A 164 -15.01 -6.05 10.04
N PHE A 165 -14.08 -5.25 10.54
CA PHE A 165 -13.70 -5.16 11.95
C PHE A 165 -14.21 -3.89 12.64
N LEU A 166 -14.98 -3.06 11.95
CA LEU A 166 -15.71 -1.97 12.58
C LEU A 166 -16.82 -2.60 13.43
N GLN A 167 -16.71 -2.47 14.75
CA GLN A 167 -17.80 -2.88 15.62
C GLN A 167 -19.02 -2.01 15.32
N PRO A 168 -20.20 -2.59 15.06
CA PRO A 168 -21.42 -1.82 15.04
C PRO A 168 -21.52 -1.11 16.41
N ARG A 169 -21.81 0.18 16.41
CA ARG A 169 -22.22 0.86 17.64
C ARG A 169 -23.41 0.10 18.15
N ALA A 170 -23.23 -0.56 19.30
CA ALA A 170 -24.26 -1.38 19.90
C ALA A 170 -25.49 -0.48 20.14
N GLU A 171 -26.51 -0.63 19.31
CA GLU A 171 -27.85 -0.32 19.73
C GLU A 171 -28.21 -1.36 20.78
N VAL A 172 -28.53 -0.87 21.98
CA VAL A 172 -28.85 -1.71 23.14
C VAL A 172 -29.94 -2.71 22.75
N GLY A 173 -29.60 -3.98 22.56
CA GLY A 173 -30.61 -5.02 22.35
C GLY A 173 -30.27 -6.23 21.49
N GLU A 174 -29.18 -6.26 20.74
CA GLU A 174 -28.86 -7.45 19.94
C GLU A 174 -27.81 -8.33 20.63
N THR A 175 -28.26 -9.44 21.21
CA THR A 175 -27.45 -10.57 21.70
C THR A 175 -26.95 -11.37 20.51
N GLY A 176 -26.13 -10.77 19.65
CA GLY A 176 -25.46 -11.47 18.55
C GLY A 176 -24.29 -12.28 19.09
N GLN A 177 -24.27 -13.58 18.78
CA GLN A 177 -23.10 -14.42 19.03
C GLN A 177 -21.92 -13.87 18.20
N PRO A 178 -20.69 -13.80 18.74
CA PRO A 178 -19.57 -13.31 17.98
C PRO A 178 -19.33 -14.19 16.75
N ALA A 179 -19.06 -13.55 15.60
CA ALA A 179 -18.81 -14.25 14.34
C ALA A 179 -17.59 -15.19 14.49
N SER A 180 -17.69 -16.37 13.89
CA SER A 180 -16.60 -17.34 13.85
C SER A 180 -15.43 -16.85 12.99
N ASP A 181 -14.22 -17.38 13.23
CA ASP A 181 -13.04 -17.06 12.40
C ASP A 181 -13.29 -17.32 10.91
N GLN A 182 -14.10 -18.33 10.57
CA GLN A 182 -14.46 -18.67 9.19
C GLN A 182 -15.37 -17.61 8.55
N GLU A 183 -16.41 -17.17 9.26
CA GLU A 183 -17.30 -16.10 8.78
C GLU A 183 -16.55 -14.78 8.59
N ILE A 184 -15.63 -14.47 9.50
CA ILE A 184 -14.75 -13.30 9.38
C ILE A 184 -13.86 -13.45 8.14
N ALA A 185 -13.26 -14.63 7.90
CA ALA A 185 -12.40 -14.88 6.75
C ALA A 185 -13.16 -14.69 5.42
N GLU A 186 -14.38 -15.20 5.31
CA GLU A 186 -15.24 -15.01 4.14
C GLU A 186 -15.58 -13.53 3.94
N ALA A 187 -15.94 -12.81 5.00
CA ALA A 187 -16.20 -11.38 4.94
C ALA A 187 -14.96 -10.57 4.50
N VAL A 188 -13.76 -10.96 4.93
CA VAL A 188 -12.48 -10.36 4.51
C VAL A 188 -12.27 -10.54 3.00
N VAL A 189 -12.48 -11.74 2.45
CA VAL A 189 -12.36 -11.99 1.01
C VAL A 189 -13.32 -11.11 0.23
N MET A 190 -14.60 -11.09 0.62
CA MET A 190 -15.61 -10.27 -0.04
C MET A 190 -15.33 -8.76 0.07
N ALA A 191 -14.79 -8.30 1.19
CA ALA A 191 -14.41 -6.90 1.38
C ALA A 191 -13.25 -6.50 0.47
N ASN A 192 -12.24 -7.38 0.32
CA ASN A 192 -11.13 -7.15 -0.59
C ASN A 192 -11.59 -7.11 -2.05
N GLU A 193 -12.41 -8.04 -2.50
CA GLU A 193 -12.98 -8.07 -3.86
C GLU A 193 -13.78 -6.80 -4.16
N ARG A 194 -14.61 -6.36 -3.22
CA ARG A 194 -15.34 -5.09 -3.33
C ARG A 194 -14.42 -3.89 -3.45
N PHE A 195 -13.34 -3.87 -2.69
CA PHE A 195 -12.34 -2.80 -2.75
C PHE A 195 -11.65 -2.76 -4.12
N GLU A 196 -11.17 -3.92 -4.61
CA GLU A 196 -10.53 -4.05 -5.92
C GLU A 196 -11.48 -3.67 -7.07
N SER A 197 -12.75 -4.02 -6.96
CA SER A 197 -13.77 -3.63 -7.95
C SER A 197 -13.98 -2.12 -7.98
N LYS A 198 -13.98 -1.45 -6.83
CA LYS A 198 -14.04 0.02 -6.74
C LYS A 198 -12.82 0.68 -7.35
N CYS A 199 -11.61 0.13 -7.14
CA CYS A 199 -10.38 0.62 -7.76
C CYS A 199 -10.47 0.52 -9.29
N ARG A 200 -10.84 -0.64 -9.83
CA ARG A 200 -11.00 -0.85 -11.28
C ARG A 200 -12.03 0.09 -11.90
N ALA A 201 -13.16 0.30 -11.25
CA ALA A 201 -14.21 1.20 -11.74
C ALA A 201 -13.75 2.67 -11.84
N ARG A 202 -12.84 3.10 -10.98
CA ARG A 202 -12.29 4.47 -10.99
C ARG A 202 -11.18 4.65 -12.04
N GLN A 203 -10.52 3.58 -12.46
CA GLN A 203 -9.45 3.60 -13.48
C GLN A 203 -9.97 3.58 -14.91
N VAL A 204 -11.26 3.31 -15.14
CA VAL A 204 -11.85 3.37 -16.49
C VAL A 204 -11.89 4.83 -16.93
N PRO A 205 -11.10 5.25 -17.93
CA PRO A 205 -11.17 6.60 -18.45
C PRO A 205 -12.58 6.84 -18.98
N CYS A 206 -13.24 7.89 -18.49
CA CYS A 206 -14.52 8.35 -19.00
C CYS A 206 -14.36 8.56 -20.51
N ARG A 207 -14.93 7.66 -21.33
CA ARG A 207 -14.96 7.81 -22.78
C ARG A 207 -15.72 9.10 -23.07
N LYS A 208 -15.00 10.18 -23.28
CA LYS A 208 -15.56 11.40 -23.84
C LYS A 208 -16.31 11.02 -25.10
N GLY A 209 -17.62 11.19 -25.08
CA GLY A 209 -18.48 10.90 -26.21
C GLY A 209 -17.93 11.57 -27.46
N ARG A 210 -17.73 10.80 -28.52
CA ARG A 210 -17.54 11.35 -29.86
C ARG A 210 -18.80 12.13 -30.21
N MET A 211 -18.74 13.45 -30.15
CA MET A 211 -19.67 14.25 -30.93
C MET A 211 -19.40 13.93 -32.38
N ARG A 212 -20.32 13.24 -33.04
CA ARG A 212 -20.39 13.19 -34.50
C ARG A 212 -20.82 14.56 -34.98
N LYS A 213 -19.99 15.18 -35.79
CA LYS A 213 -20.42 16.26 -36.71
C LYS A 213 -21.12 15.61 -37.89
#